data_f7b549f07c2ae9fdff64465e903ea65a
#
_entry.id   f7b549f07c2ae9fdff64465e903ea65a
#
_cell.length_a   1.000
_cell.length_b   1.000
_cell.length_c   1.000
_cell.angle_alpha   90.00
_cell.angle_beta   90.00
_cell.angle_gamma   90.00
#
_symmetry.space_group_name_H-M   'P 1'
#
loop_
_entity.id
_entity.type
_entity.pdbx_description
1 polymer ?
#
loop_
_entity_poly.entity_id
_entity_poly.type
_entity_poly.pdbx_seq_one_letter_code
_entity_poly.pdbx_strand_id
1 'polypeptide(L)'
;IENYEDATDGKIKKQTDSRRFQYFGNMLLHQGGEIGYHGYNHQPLSLSNTDYGDVLPYNTWESEGAMEKAVKELIRFGDEMFPETTMSVYVPPSNVLSEEGRQMLAEKFPEIKTIASNYFTGEFSYVQEFEVAEDGIVEQPRITSGAVIDDYMKMSALSELNMHFVSNHFIHPDD
;
A
#
# COMPACT_ATOMS: atom_id res chain seq x y z
N ILE A 1 -1.02 -10.73 4.41
CA ILE A 1 -1.00 -11.97 5.21
C ILE A 1 0.16 -12.81 4.70
N GLU A 2 1.32 -12.44 5.15
CA GLU A 2 2.57 -13.09 4.78
C GLU A 2 2.71 -14.42 5.53
N ASN A 3 3.24 -15.45 4.85
CA ASN A 3 3.70 -16.72 5.41
C ASN A 3 2.67 -17.68 6.04
N TYR A 4 1.54 -17.89 5.37
CA TYR A 4 0.65 -18.98 5.75
C TYR A 4 1.22 -20.39 5.52
N GLU A 5 2.15 -20.50 4.59
CA GLU A 5 2.69 -21.82 4.17
C GLU A 5 3.59 -22.48 5.21
N ASP A 6 4.15 -21.72 6.13
CA ASP A 6 5.03 -22.24 7.20
C ASP A 6 4.29 -22.76 8.44
N ALA A 7 2.96 -22.70 8.46
CA ALA A 7 2.20 -23.20 9.60
C ALA A 7 1.97 -24.70 9.49
N THR A 8 2.35 -25.45 10.48
CA THR A 8 2.15 -26.90 10.61
C THR A 8 0.68 -27.34 10.49
N ASP A 9 -0.26 -26.41 10.60
CA ASP A 9 -1.69 -26.62 10.38
C ASP A 9 -2.27 -25.41 9.60
N GLY A 10 -1.78 -25.23 8.39
CA GLY A 10 -2.04 -24.07 7.55
C GLY A 10 -3.52 -23.73 7.37
N LYS A 11 -4.39 -24.73 7.30
CA LYS A 11 -5.82 -24.52 7.08
C LYS A 11 -6.52 -23.93 8.30
N ILE A 12 -6.26 -24.48 9.48
CA ILE A 12 -6.87 -24.00 10.75
C ILE A 12 -6.33 -22.61 11.08
N LYS A 13 -5.03 -22.44 10.93
CA LYS A 13 -4.39 -21.14 11.16
C LYS A 13 -4.96 -20.07 10.22
N LYS A 14 -5.08 -20.38 8.93
CA LYS A 14 -5.66 -19.46 7.93
C LYS A 14 -7.08 -19.03 8.32
N GLN A 15 -7.94 -19.94 8.73
CA GLN A 15 -9.30 -19.60 9.18
C GLN A 15 -9.30 -18.75 10.45
N THR A 16 -8.45 -19.07 11.39
CA THR A 16 -8.34 -18.31 12.64
C THR A 16 -7.84 -16.90 12.39
N ASP A 17 -6.82 -16.76 11.56
CA ASP A 17 -6.23 -15.46 11.26
C ASP A 17 -7.18 -14.59 10.43
N SER A 18 -7.92 -15.17 9.47
CA SER A 18 -8.94 -14.44 8.71
C SER A 18 -10.05 -13.90 9.61
N ARG A 19 -10.51 -14.68 10.61
CA ARG A 19 -11.50 -14.21 11.59
C ARG A 19 -10.95 -13.11 12.47
N ARG A 20 -9.71 -13.23 12.92
CA ARG A 20 -9.05 -12.19 13.73
C ARG A 20 -8.85 -10.92 12.92
N PHE A 21 -8.39 -11.04 11.69
CA PHE A 21 -8.24 -9.94 10.76
C PHE A 21 -9.57 -9.22 10.54
N GLN A 22 -10.63 -9.96 10.22
CA GLN A 22 -11.97 -9.40 10.05
C GLN A 22 -12.51 -8.74 11.34
N TYR A 23 -12.28 -9.34 12.49
CA TYR A 23 -12.70 -8.77 13.77
C TYR A 23 -12.01 -7.42 14.06
N PHE A 24 -10.68 -7.37 13.95
CA PHE A 24 -9.94 -6.14 14.21
C PHE A 24 -10.15 -5.10 13.12
N GLY A 25 -10.27 -5.51 11.86
CA GLY A 25 -10.60 -4.60 10.77
C GLY A 25 -11.96 -3.94 10.95
N ASN A 26 -13.00 -4.71 11.29
CA ASN A 26 -14.31 -4.15 11.62
C ASN A 26 -14.26 -3.22 12.84
N MET A 27 -13.46 -3.54 13.83
CA MET A 27 -13.27 -2.64 15.00
C MET A 27 -12.67 -1.30 14.57
N LEU A 28 -11.65 -1.30 13.70
CA LEU A 28 -11.06 -0.08 13.14
C LEU A 28 -12.07 0.72 12.33
N LEU A 29 -12.82 0.07 11.45
CA LEU A 29 -13.87 0.71 10.64
C LEU A 29 -14.95 1.37 11.53
N HIS A 30 -15.39 0.70 12.59
CA HIS A 30 -16.36 1.26 13.55
C HIS A 30 -15.81 2.46 14.34
N GLN A 31 -14.50 2.58 14.46
CA GLN A 31 -13.83 3.73 15.10
C GLN A 31 -13.56 4.88 14.10
N GLY A 32 -14.02 4.77 12.87
CA GLY A 32 -13.81 5.77 11.82
C GLY A 32 -12.45 5.66 11.11
N GLY A 33 -11.75 4.54 11.28
CA GLY A 33 -10.56 4.21 10.51
C GLY A 33 -10.90 3.74 9.10
N GLU A 34 -9.90 3.69 8.24
CA GLU A 34 -9.99 3.13 6.90
C GLU A 34 -9.04 1.93 6.76
N ILE A 35 -9.40 1.00 5.88
CA ILE A 35 -8.55 -0.11 5.49
C ILE A 35 -8.15 0.12 4.04
N GLY A 36 -6.86 -0.03 3.74
CA GLY A 36 -6.32 0.08 2.39
C GLY A 36 -5.60 -1.20 1.96
N TYR A 37 -5.22 -1.22 0.70
CA TYR A 37 -4.46 -2.31 0.09
C TYR A 37 -2.96 -2.07 0.24
N HIS A 38 -2.21 -3.14 0.53
CA HIS A 38 -0.74 -3.09 0.67
C HIS A 38 -0.06 -4.16 -0.19
N GLY A 39 -0.55 -4.33 -1.41
CA GLY A 39 -0.01 -5.29 -2.37
C GLY A 39 -0.38 -6.75 -2.10
N TYR A 40 -0.32 -7.55 -3.15
CA TYR A 40 -0.50 -9.00 -3.06
C TYR A 40 0.83 -9.64 -2.64
N ASN A 41 0.84 -10.43 -1.59
CA ASN A 41 2.05 -11.01 -0.99
C ASN A 41 3.17 -10.01 -0.69
N HIS A 42 2.82 -8.76 -0.38
CA HIS A 42 3.79 -7.68 -0.16
C HIS A 42 4.78 -7.49 -1.33
N GLN A 43 4.36 -7.85 -2.53
CA GLN A 43 5.19 -7.75 -3.74
C GLN A 43 4.94 -6.42 -4.44
N PRO A 44 5.96 -5.61 -4.68
CA PRO A 44 5.84 -4.33 -5.39
C PRO A 44 5.27 -4.52 -6.80
N LEU A 45 4.50 -3.56 -7.28
CA LEU A 45 4.00 -3.54 -8.66
C LEU A 45 5.11 -3.02 -9.59
N SER A 46 5.96 -3.94 -10.00
CA SER A 46 7.07 -3.69 -10.92
C SER A 46 7.36 -4.91 -11.77
N LEU A 47 7.84 -4.71 -12.99
CA LEU A 47 8.15 -5.77 -13.93
C LEU A 47 9.52 -6.40 -13.68
N SER A 48 9.72 -7.62 -14.18
CA SER A 48 10.90 -8.44 -13.97
C SER A 48 12.20 -7.91 -14.60
N ASN A 49 12.13 -6.89 -15.43
CA ASN A 49 13.30 -6.22 -16.00
C ASN A 49 13.92 -5.19 -15.02
N THR A 50 13.29 -4.95 -13.89
CA THR A 50 13.83 -4.07 -12.86
C THR A 50 14.70 -4.88 -11.91
N ASP A 51 15.98 -4.54 -11.83
CA ASP A 51 16.91 -5.15 -10.90
C ASP A 51 16.93 -4.35 -9.59
N TYR A 52 16.36 -4.91 -8.55
CA TYR A 52 16.37 -4.31 -7.22
C TYR A 52 17.66 -4.62 -6.42
N GLY A 53 18.52 -5.50 -6.95
CA GLY A 53 19.72 -5.96 -6.26
C GLY A 53 19.39 -6.56 -4.88
N ASP A 54 20.27 -6.31 -3.93
CA ASP A 54 20.09 -6.77 -2.54
C ASP A 54 19.18 -5.86 -1.69
N VAL A 55 18.61 -4.81 -2.30
CA VAL A 55 17.83 -3.79 -1.56
C VAL A 55 16.42 -4.28 -1.24
N LEU A 56 15.84 -5.10 -2.10
CA LEU A 56 14.50 -5.65 -1.92
C LEU A 56 14.51 -7.17 -2.09
N PRO A 57 14.02 -7.92 -1.11
CA PRO A 57 13.98 -9.38 -1.16
C PRO A 57 12.82 -9.93 -2.01
N TYR A 58 12.14 -9.08 -2.79
CA TYR A 58 10.94 -9.45 -3.51
C TYR A 58 11.19 -9.67 -5.00
N ASN A 59 10.51 -10.67 -5.53
CA ASN A 59 10.48 -10.89 -6.97
C ASN A 59 9.61 -9.84 -7.65
N THR A 60 10.02 -9.44 -8.84
CA THR A 60 9.21 -8.63 -9.74
C THR A 60 8.20 -9.50 -10.50
N TRP A 61 7.22 -8.87 -11.13
CA TRP A 61 6.21 -9.58 -11.92
C TRP A 61 6.70 -9.87 -13.33
N GLU A 62 6.34 -11.03 -13.87
CA GLU A 62 6.73 -11.44 -15.22
C GLU A 62 6.04 -10.61 -16.32
N SER A 63 4.90 -10.02 -16.01
CA SER A 63 4.12 -9.23 -16.96
C SER A 63 3.10 -8.32 -16.25
N GLU A 64 2.65 -7.28 -16.93
CA GLU A 64 1.53 -6.44 -16.48
C GLU A 64 0.27 -7.27 -16.20
N GLY A 65 -0.02 -8.26 -17.05
CA GLY A 65 -1.16 -9.15 -16.81
C GLY A 65 -1.05 -10.00 -15.55
N ALA A 66 0.16 -10.31 -15.09
CA ALA A 66 0.38 -10.96 -13.80
C ALA A 66 0.14 -9.99 -12.63
N MET A 67 0.62 -8.75 -12.72
CA MET A 67 0.32 -7.69 -11.76
C MET A 67 -1.19 -7.43 -11.65
N GLU A 68 -1.87 -7.29 -12.80
CA GLU A 68 -3.32 -7.06 -12.85
C GLU A 68 -4.10 -8.18 -12.15
N LYS A 69 -3.72 -9.45 -12.39
CA LYS A 69 -4.35 -10.59 -11.72
C LYS A 69 -4.13 -10.57 -10.20
N ALA A 70 -2.94 -10.20 -9.77
CA ALA A 70 -2.60 -10.11 -8.36
C ALA A 70 -3.42 -9.02 -7.66
N VAL A 71 -3.56 -7.85 -8.27
CA VAL A 71 -4.38 -6.76 -7.72
C VAL A 71 -5.85 -7.14 -7.71
N LYS A 72 -6.37 -7.79 -8.75
CA LYS A 72 -7.75 -8.33 -8.77
C LYS A 72 -8.00 -9.30 -7.63
N GLU A 73 -7.07 -10.20 -7.37
CA GLU A 73 -7.20 -11.16 -6.27
C GLU A 73 -7.13 -10.47 -4.89
N LEU A 74 -6.29 -9.45 -4.76
CA LEU A 74 -6.19 -8.63 -3.56
C LEU A 74 -7.53 -7.91 -3.27
N ILE A 75 -8.13 -7.30 -4.30
CA ILE A 75 -9.43 -6.62 -4.19
C ILE A 75 -10.52 -7.63 -3.87
N ARG A 76 -10.58 -8.75 -4.60
CA ARG A 76 -11.55 -9.82 -4.31
C ARG A 76 -11.49 -10.29 -2.86
N PHE A 77 -10.27 -10.43 -2.32
CA PHE A 77 -10.08 -10.81 -0.91
C PHE A 77 -10.55 -9.70 0.04
N GLY A 78 -10.28 -8.46 -0.29
CA GLY A 78 -10.76 -7.30 0.46
C GLY A 78 -12.28 -7.26 0.55
N ASP A 79 -12.96 -7.41 -0.58
CA ASP A 79 -14.42 -7.44 -0.67
C ASP A 79 -15.03 -8.62 0.10
N GLU A 80 -14.35 -9.78 0.08
CA GLU A 80 -14.79 -10.94 0.87
C GLU A 80 -14.66 -10.70 2.38
N MET A 81 -13.60 -10.01 2.79
CA MET A 81 -13.36 -9.74 4.22
C MET A 81 -14.22 -8.60 4.76
N PHE A 82 -14.47 -7.57 3.95
CA PHE A 82 -15.17 -6.35 4.35
C PHE A 82 -16.21 -5.94 3.31
N PRO A 83 -17.28 -6.72 3.13
CA PRO A 83 -18.22 -6.56 2.03
C PRO A 83 -19.03 -5.26 2.05
N GLU A 84 -19.05 -4.56 3.18
CA GLU A 84 -19.75 -3.28 3.33
C GLU A 84 -18.83 -2.07 3.23
N THR A 85 -17.54 -2.29 2.91
CA THR A 85 -16.53 -1.24 2.89
C THR A 85 -15.89 -1.17 1.50
N THR A 86 -15.89 -0.01 0.89
CA THR A 86 -15.08 0.24 -0.30
C THR A 86 -13.70 0.69 0.11
N MET A 87 -12.69 -0.12 -0.15
CA MET A 87 -11.30 0.24 0.06
C MET A 87 -10.78 1.00 -1.16
N SER A 88 -10.26 2.19 -0.95
CA SER A 88 -9.85 3.09 -2.04
C SER A 88 -8.40 3.54 -1.95
N VAL A 89 -7.68 3.13 -0.93
CA VAL A 89 -6.28 3.51 -0.72
C VAL A 89 -5.35 2.36 -1.07
N TYR A 90 -4.33 2.65 -1.86
CA TYR A 90 -3.23 1.73 -2.13
C TYR A 90 -1.92 2.26 -1.54
N VAL A 91 -1.28 1.47 -0.72
CA VAL A 91 0.04 1.76 -0.14
C VAL A 91 1.03 0.77 -0.75
N PRO A 92 1.99 1.23 -1.56
CA PRO A 92 2.94 0.32 -2.20
C PRO A 92 3.81 -0.43 -1.19
N PRO A 93 3.96 -1.77 -1.34
CA PRO A 93 4.91 -2.54 -0.55
C PRO A 93 6.32 -1.99 -0.69
N SER A 94 7.05 -1.91 0.42
CA SER A 94 8.41 -1.36 0.49
C SER A 94 8.56 0.04 -0.10
N ASN A 95 7.47 0.79 -0.22
CA ASN A 95 7.40 2.10 -0.87
C ASN A 95 7.78 2.10 -2.36
N VAL A 96 7.75 0.95 -3.01
CA VAL A 96 8.13 0.79 -4.42
C VAL A 96 6.88 0.62 -5.27
N LEU A 97 6.75 1.49 -6.25
CA LEU A 97 5.71 1.43 -7.28
C LEU A 97 6.33 1.92 -8.59
N SER A 98 6.35 1.07 -9.61
CA SER A 98 6.82 1.49 -10.93
C SER A 98 5.81 2.39 -11.66
N GLU A 99 6.26 3.12 -12.64
CA GLU A 99 5.39 3.91 -13.54
C GLU A 99 4.29 3.03 -14.15
N GLU A 100 4.65 1.84 -14.65
CA GLU A 100 3.72 0.89 -15.24
C GLU A 100 2.71 0.37 -14.20
N GLY A 101 3.19 0.08 -12.98
CA GLY A 101 2.34 -0.35 -11.88
C GLY A 101 1.34 0.74 -11.47
N ARG A 102 1.80 1.98 -11.39
CA ARG A 102 0.95 3.14 -11.10
C ARG A 102 -0.08 3.37 -12.20
N GLN A 103 0.34 3.35 -13.48
CA GLN A 103 -0.56 3.51 -14.61
C GLN A 103 -1.61 2.39 -14.66
N MET A 104 -1.20 1.15 -14.44
CA MET A 104 -2.12 0.01 -14.37
C MET A 104 -3.18 0.19 -13.27
N LEU A 105 -2.80 0.68 -12.08
CA LEU A 105 -3.76 0.98 -11.01
C LEU A 105 -4.78 2.01 -11.47
N ALA A 106 -4.35 3.10 -12.08
CA ALA A 106 -5.23 4.16 -12.55
C ALA A 106 -6.21 3.69 -13.64
N GLU A 107 -5.72 2.91 -14.60
CA GLU A 107 -6.51 2.49 -15.77
C GLU A 107 -7.44 1.32 -15.50
N LYS A 108 -7.02 0.37 -14.66
CA LYS A 108 -7.72 -0.91 -14.49
C LYS A 108 -8.52 -1.02 -13.20
N PHE A 109 -8.23 -0.19 -12.20
CA PHE A 109 -8.78 -0.27 -10.85
C PHE A 109 -9.38 1.06 -10.39
N PRO A 110 -10.51 1.47 -10.98
CA PRO A 110 -11.13 2.77 -10.70
C PRO A 110 -11.61 2.93 -9.25
N GLU A 111 -11.67 1.87 -8.47
CA GLU A 111 -11.91 1.88 -7.03
C GLU A 111 -10.73 2.46 -6.24
N ILE A 112 -9.50 2.34 -6.73
CA ILE A 112 -8.33 2.96 -6.12
C ILE A 112 -8.37 4.47 -6.41
N LYS A 113 -8.49 5.27 -5.35
CA LYS A 113 -8.59 6.73 -5.44
C LYS A 113 -7.38 7.45 -4.89
N THR A 114 -6.65 6.80 -3.98
CA THR A 114 -5.50 7.39 -3.32
C THR A 114 -4.33 6.43 -3.36
N ILE A 115 -3.16 6.94 -3.69
CA ILE A 115 -1.90 6.21 -3.60
C ILE A 115 -1.01 6.93 -2.58
N ALA A 116 -0.55 6.19 -1.56
CA ALA A 116 0.33 6.70 -0.52
C ALA A 116 1.69 6.00 -0.58
N SER A 117 2.63 6.55 -1.34
CA SER A 117 4.01 6.10 -1.45
C SER A 117 4.94 7.03 -0.67
N ASN A 118 6.22 7.00 -0.95
CA ASN A 118 7.21 7.94 -0.40
C ASN A 118 7.78 8.81 -1.51
N TYR A 119 8.39 9.93 -1.12
CA TYR A 119 9.38 10.61 -1.95
C TYR A 119 10.57 9.68 -2.14
N PHE A 120 10.55 8.91 -3.18
CA PHE A 120 11.63 7.99 -3.49
C PHE A 120 12.25 8.38 -4.83
N THR A 121 13.43 8.98 -4.76
CA THR A 121 14.25 9.21 -5.94
C THR A 121 15.09 7.98 -6.20
N GLY A 122 14.62 7.06 -7.01
CA GLY A 122 15.33 5.84 -7.36
C GLY A 122 14.90 5.31 -8.71
N GLU A 123 15.70 4.46 -9.29
CA GLU A 123 15.42 3.81 -10.57
C GLU A 123 14.19 2.88 -10.53
N PHE A 124 13.61 2.65 -9.34
CA PHE A 124 12.62 1.61 -9.08
C PHE A 124 11.22 2.11 -8.77
N SER A 125 11.05 3.40 -8.56
CA SER A 125 9.77 3.97 -8.18
C SER A 125 9.60 5.34 -8.81
N TYR A 126 8.36 5.69 -9.16
CA TYR A 126 8.07 7.03 -9.59
C TYR A 126 8.16 8.01 -8.40
N VAL A 127 8.44 9.26 -8.72
CA VAL A 127 8.46 10.34 -7.72
C VAL A 127 7.03 10.80 -7.48
N GLN A 128 6.59 10.74 -6.23
CA GLN A 128 5.25 11.16 -5.84
C GLN A 128 5.27 12.56 -5.23
N GLU A 129 4.36 13.41 -5.69
CA GLU A 129 4.10 14.74 -5.13
C GLU A 129 2.70 14.79 -4.51
N PHE A 130 2.43 15.76 -3.63
CA PHE A 130 1.08 15.99 -3.13
C PHE A 130 0.23 16.68 -4.19
N GLU A 131 -0.59 15.90 -4.89
CA GLU A 131 -1.44 16.42 -5.96
C GLU A 131 -2.69 15.58 -6.19
N VAL A 132 -3.60 16.10 -6.95
CA VAL A 132 -4.62 15.31 -7.64
C VAL A 132 -4.16 15.22 -9.10
N ALA A 133 -3.72 14.02 -9.48
CA ALA A 133 -3.20 13.78 -10.81
C ALA A 133 -4.29 13.95 -11.90
N GLU A 134 -3.88 14.10 -13.15
CA GLU A 134 -4.82 14.31 -14.28
C GLU A 134 -5.83 13.17 -14.44
N ASP A 135 -5.48 11.96 -14.05
CA ASP A 135 -6.36 10.79 -14.04
C ASP A 135 -7.30 10.71 -12.81
N GLY A 136 -7.21 11.68 -11.91
CA GLY A 136 -8.06 11.81 -10.73
C GLY A 136 -7.59 11.04 -9.50
N ILE A 137 -6.44 10.36 -9.56
CA ILE A 137 -5.84 9.75 -8.37
C ILE A 137 -5.27 10.85 -7.47
N VAL A 138 -5.56 10.74 -6.18
CA VAL A 138 -4.96 11.58 -5.14
C VAL A 138 -3.62 10.98 -4.74
N GLU A 139 -2.56 11.72 -5.00
CA GLU A 139 -1.19 11.35 -4.63
C GLU A 139 -0.87 11.89 -3.23
N GLN A 140 -0.53 10.99 -2.30
CA GLN A 140 -0.25 11.36 -0.91
C GLN A 140 1.06 10.73 -0.44
N PRO A 141 2.23 11.28 -0.81
CA PRO A 141 3.50 10.76 -0.35
C PRO A 141 3.62 10.80 1.18
N ARG A 142 4.16 9.74 1.75
CA ARG A 142 4.46 9.64 3.18
C ARG A 142 5.83 10.25 3.43
N ILE A 143 5.88 11.37 4.13
CA ILE A 143 7.11 12.16 4.31
C ILE A 143 7.73 12.01 5.69
N THR A 144 6.97 11.53 6.66
CA THR A 144 7.44 11.28 8.02
C THR A 144 7.00 9.90 8.49
N SER A 145 7.80 9.26 9.34
CA SER A 145 7.55 7.89 9.79
C SER A 145 8.04 7.63 11.22
N GLY A 146 7.54 6.54 11.81
CA GLY A 146 7.97 6.02 13.10
C GLY A 146 7.22 6.61 14.30
N ALA A 147 7.42 6.00 15.47
CA ALA A 147 6.71 6.35 16.69
C ALA A 147 7.35 7.54 17.44
N VAL A 148 8.62 7.83 17.17
CA VAL A 148 9.37 8.92 17.82
C VAL A 148 9.50 10.09 16.85
N ILE A 149 8.81 11.17 17.13
CA ILE A 149 8.80 12.38 16.30
C ILE A 149 9.88 13.34 16.79
N ASP A 150 10.89 13.56 15.98
CA ASP A 150 11.93 14.56 16.20
C ASP A 150 11.55 15.95 15.65
N ASP A 151 12.43 16.93 15.86
CA ASP A 151 12.16 18.31 15.41
C ASP A 151 12.20 18.46 13.89
N TYR A 152 12.96 17.61 13.18
CA TYR A 152 12.96 17.59 11.73
C TYR A 152 11.63 17.10 11.17
N MET A 153 11.10 16.02 11.71
CA MET A 153 9.78 15.50 11.33
C MET A 153 8.66 16.49 11.61
N LYS A 154 8.71 17.18 12.77
CA LYS A 154 7.76 18.25 13.08
C LYS A 154 7.80 19.37 12.05
N MET A 155 9.01 19.81 11.70
CA MET A 155 9.21 20.86 10.71
C MET A 155 8.70 20.41 9.34
N SER A 156 9.00 19.19 8.92
CA SER A 156 8.53 18.62 7.65
C SER A 156 6.99 18.56 7.62
N ALA A 157 6.36 17.99 8.65
CA ALA A 157 4.91 17.90 8.74
C ALA A 157 4.22 19.29 8.71
N LEU A 158 4.78 20.28 9.41
CA LEU A 158 4.26 21.65 9.41
C LEU A 158 4.46 22.33 8.05
N SER A 159 5.57 22.07 7.38
CA SER A 159 5.82 22.61 6.03
C SER A 159 4.80 22.07 5.04
N GLU A 160 4.55 20.76 5.04
CA GLU A 160 3.54 20.16 4.17
C GLU A 160 2.13 20.66 4.47
N LEU A 161 1.76 20.77 5.74
CA LEU A 161 0.47 21.36 6.11
C LEU A 161 0.30 22.81 5.65
N ASN A 162 1.37 23.58 5.63
CA ASN A 162 1.34 24.96 5.14
C ASN A 162 1.33 25.07 3.63
N MET A 163 2.01 24.17 2.92
CA MET A 163 2.16 24.21 1.46
C MET A 163 1.03 23.49 0.74
N HIS A 164 0.62 22.35 1.25
CA HIS A 164 -0.32 21.43 0.58
C HIS A 164 -1.61 21.21 1.37
N PHE A 165 -1.75 21.78 2.59
CA PHE A 165 -2.88 21.58 3.50
C PHE A 165 -3.05 20.13 3.97
N VAL A 166 -2.09 19.28 3.72
CA VAL A 166 -2.06 17.87 4.11
C VAL A 166 -0.64 17.49 4.55
N SER A 167 -0.55 16.56 5.48
CA SER A 167 0.70 15.91 5.85
C SER A 167 0.41 14.43 6.10
N ASN A 168 1.26 13.56 5.60
CA ASN A 168 1.09 12.11 5.72
C ASN A 168 2.23 11.53 6.54
N HIS A 169 1.86 10.93 7.67
CA HIS A 169 2.79 10.24 8.57
C HIS A 169 2.42 8.78 8.68
N PHE A 170 3.38 7.88 8.67
CA PHE A 170 3.11 6.46 8.83
C PHE A 170 3.91 5.83 9.97
N ILE A 171 3.34 4.80 10.56
CA ILE A 171 3.98 3.96 11.57
C ILE A 171 3.72 2.49 11.25
N HIS A 172 4.69 1.65 11.55
CA HIS A 172 4.44 0.22 11.66
C HIS A 172 4.07 -0.11 13.09
N PRO A 173 3.09 -0.97 13.34
CA PRO A 173 2.66 -1.29 14.72
C PRO A 173 3.72 -1.98 15.58
N ASP A 174 4.80 -2.44 14.96
CA ASP A 174 5.94 -3.11 15.58
C ASP A 174 7.18 -2.21 15.76
N ASP A 175 7.07 -0.91 15.42
CA ASP A 175 8.13 0.11 15.62
C ASP A 175 8.34 0.51 17.10
#